data_a73083de853879790a9ed5da835a00a5
#
_entry.id   a73083de853879790a9ed5da835a00a5
#
_cell.length_a   1.000
_cell.length_b   1.000
_cell.length_c   1.000
_cell.angle_alpha   90.00
_cell.angle_beta   90.00
_cell.angle_gamma   90.00
#
_symmetry.space_group_name_H-M   'P 1'
#
loop_
_entity.id
_entity.type
_entity.pdbx_description
1 polymer ?
#
loop_
_entity_poly.entity_id
_entity_poly.type
_entity_poly.pdbx_seq_one_letter_code
_entity_poly.pdbx_strand_id
1 'polypeptide(L)'
;MSNSSCIIIAITGASASGKSSIASTVHKELCNELGCQEIGIIAEDSYYKDQSHLEMSERVKMNYDHPNSMDRDLLIQHLKDLKNGTAVDIPVYSYVDHTRTGETKHFTPKRIVILEGILLLTDERVRQLADISVFVDTPLDICFIRRLQRDMEERGRSLQSVIDQYRATVRPMFLQFIEPSKQYADIVIPRGGKNRIAINMLKAQILHLLNQK
;
A
#
# COMPACT_ATOMS: atom_id res chain seq x y z
N MET A 1 14.86 -10.07 -26.80
CA MET A 1 13.89 -9.36 -25.94
C MET A 1 14.40 -9.49 -24.53
N SER A 2 14.95 -8.42 -23.94
CA SER A 2 15.53 -8.47 -22.60
C SER A 2 14.39 -8.76 -21.60
N ASN A 3 14.53 -9.85 -20.88
CA ASN A 3 13.62 -10.22 -19.78
C ASN A 3 13.87 -9.23 -18.62
N SER A 4 13.41 -8.00 -18.77
CA SER A 4 13.50 -6.96 -17.72
C SER A 4 12.55 -7.37 -16.61
N SER A 5 13.06 -8.13 -15.62
CA SER A 5 12.24 -8.55 -14.51
C SER A 5 11.79 -7.32 -13.71
N CYS A 6 10.48 -7.15 -13.53
CA CYS A 6 9.87 -6.11 -12.72
C CYS A 6 10.40 -6.17 -11.27
N ILE A 7 10.84 -5.03 -10.73
CA ILE A 7 11.24 -4.86 -9.33
C ILE A 7 10.02 -4.41 -8.55
N ILE A 8 9.63 -5.16 -7.54
CA ILE A 8 8.50 -4.84 -6.65
C ILE A 8 9.03 -4.34 -5.31
N ILE A 9 8.59 -3.14 -4.92
CA ILE A 9 8.94 -2.52 -3.64
C ILE A 9 7.66 -2.44 -2.81
N ALA A 10 7.59 -3.23 -1.75
CA ALA A 10 6.46 -3.21 -0.82
C ALA A 10 6.70 -2.19 0.29
N ILE A 11 5.82 -1.18 0.41
CA ILE A 11 5.89 -0.15 1.44
C ILE A 11 4.66 -0.29 2.35
N THR A 12 4.88 -0.71 3.59
CA THR A 12 3.83 -0.94 4.58
C THR A 12 4.01 -0.07 5.83
N GLY A 13 3.05 -0.13 6.74
CA GLY A 13 3.04 0.60 8.01
C GLY A 13 1.64 1.04 8.40
N ALA A 14 1.47 1.63 9.59
CA ALA A 14 0.18 2.07 10.10
C ALA A 14 -0.57 3.00 9.13
N SER A 15 -1.90 3.01 9.23
CA SER A 15 -2.68 4.05 8.54
C SER A 15 -2.17 5.44 8.95
N ALA A 16 -1.96 6.32 7.98
CA ALA A 16 -1.40 7.67 8.15
C ALA A 16 0.06 7.72 8.68
N SER A 17 0.82 6.62 8.60
CA SER A 17 2.26 6.62 8.92
C SER A 17 3.11 7.45 7.95
N GLY A 18 2.58 7.74 6.74
CA GLY A 18 3.29 8.44 5.68
C GLY A 18 3.86 7.51 4.59
N LYS A 19 3.43 6.24 4.53
CA LYS A 19 3.81 5.28 3.48
C LYS A 19 3.49 5.80 2.08
N SER A 20 2.26 6.30 1.86
CA SER A 20 1.84 6.85 0.55
C SER A 20 2.65 8.11 0.17
N SER A 21 3.07 8.92 1.16
CA SER A 21 3.94 10.06 0.93
C SER A 21 5.34 9.62 0.50
N ILE A 22 5.90 8.55 1.09
CA ILE A 22 7.17 7.97 0.67
C ILE A 22 7.03 7.40 -0.76
N ALA A 23 6.00 6.59 -1.00
CA ALA A 23 5.72 5.99 -2.30
C ALA A 23 5.63 7.06 -3.41
N SER A 24 4.84 8.12 -3.18
CA SER A 24 4.67 9.23 -4.14
C SER A 24 5.97 10.02 -4.36
N THR A 25 6.77 10.24 -3.31
CA THR A 25 8.04 10.97 -3.43
C THR A 25 9.05 10.15 -4.22
N VAL A 26 9.23 8.87 -3.89
CA VAL A 26 10.13 7.96 -4.63
C VAL A 26 9.69 7.84 -6.08
N HIS A 27 8.39 7.64 -6.33
CA HIS A 27 7.83 7.58 -7.68
C HIS A 27 8.15 8.86 -8.48
N LYS A 28 7.83 10.03 -7.92
CA LYS A 28 8.07 11.32 -8.60
C LYS A 28 9.54 11.52 -8.97
N GLU A 29 10.45 11.20 -8.06
CA GLU A 29 11.87 11.37 -8.29
C GLU A 29 12.43 10.38 -9.29
N LEU A 30 12.01 9.12 -9.25
CA LEU A 30 12.41 8.12 -10.23
C LEU A 30 11.77 8.38 -11.60
N CYS A 31 10.55 8.91 -11.66
CA CYS A 31 9.97 9.41 -12.93
C CYS A 31 10.87 10.46 -13.61
N ASN A 32 11.42 11.38 -12.82
CA ASN A 32 12.29 12.42 -13.36
C ASN A 32 13.64 11.87 -13.87
N GLU A 33 14.12 10.76 -13.30
CA GLU A 33 15.42 10.16 -13.66
C GLU A 33 15.30 9.11 -14.78
N LEU A 34 14.23 8.29 -14.76
CA LEU A 34 14.08 7.11 -15.63
C LEU A 34 12.97 7.28 -16.67
N GLY A 35 12.04 8.22 -16.46
CA GLY A 35 10.80 8.34 -17.21
C GLY A 35 9.62 7.66 -16.50
N CYS A 36 8.44 8.30 -16.56
CA CYS A 36 7.25 7.80 -15.83
C CYS A 36 6.67 6.49 -16.40
N GLN A 37 7.05 6.11 -17.61
CA GLN A 37 6.67 4.81 -18.18
C GLN A 37 7.37 3.62 -17.50
N GLU A 38 8.50 3.85 -16.83
CA GLU A 38 9.32 2.81 -16.21
C GLU A 38 8.86 2.42 -14.80
N ILE A 39 8.06 3.27 -14.16
CA ILE A 39 7.65 3.11 -12.77
C ILE A 39 6.15 3.31 -12.60
N GLY A 40 5.55 2.57 -11.66
CA GLY A 40 4.15 2.75 -11.29
C GLY A 40 3.89 2.48 -9.82
N ILE A 41 2.76 2.98 -9.33
CA ILE A 41 2.29 2.73 -7.96
C ILE A 41 1.01 1.91 -8.02
N ILE A 42 0.93 0.90 -7.17
CA ILE A 42 -0.26 0.10 -6.91
C ILE A 42 -0.61 0.25 -5.43
N ALA A 43 -1.84 0.67 -5.15
CA ALA A 43 -2.36 0.72 -3.79
C ALA A 43 -3.01 -0.63 -3.43
N GLU A 44 -2.64 -1.21 -2.28
CA GLU A 44 -3.28 -2.41 -1.73
C GLU A 44 -4.78 -2.22 -1.55
N ASP A 45 -5.21 -0.99 -1.22
CA ASP A 45 -6.62 -0.64 -1.01
C ASP A 45 -7.51 -0.90 -2.24
N SER A 46 -6.95 -0.93 -3.45
CA SER A 46 -7.67 -1.36 -4.67
C SER A 46 -8.13 -2.82 -4.59
N TYR A 47 -7.50 -3.63 -3.77
CA TYR A 47 -7.74 -5.06 -3.63
C TYR A 47 -8.61 -5.42 -2.43
N TYR A 48 -9.31 -4.46 -1.80
CA TYR A 48 -10.41 -4.85 -0.90
C TYR A 48 -11.40 -5.73 -1.64
N LYS A 49 -11.94 -6.74 -0.95
CA LYS A 49 -12.95 -7.63 -1.51
C LYS A 49 -14.18 -6.84 -1.96
N ASP A 50 -14.79 -7.32 -3.03
CA ASP A 50 -16.08 -6.80 -3.47
C ASP A 50 -17.16 -7.13 -2.42
N GLN A 51 -17.86 -6.10 -1.98
CA GLN A 51 -18.94 -6.16 -0.99
C GLN A 51 -20.27 -5.72 -1.61
N SER A 52 -20.37 -5.68 -2.95
CA SER A 52 -21.57 -5.22 -3.66
C SER A 52 -22.83 -6.03 -3.32
N HIS A 53 -22.66 -7.28 -2.90
CA HIS A 53 -23.74 -8.17 -2.45
C HIS A 53 -24.31 -7.84 -1.06
N LEU A 54 -23.64 -6.97 -0.28
CA LEU A 54 -24.08 -6.55 1.05
C LEU A 54 -24.76 -5.18 1.00
N GLU A 55 -25.71 -4.95 1.90
CA GLU A 55 -26.31 -3.64 2.11
C GLU A 55 -25.30 -2.66 2.71
N MET A 56 -25.47 -1.35 2.46
CA MET A 56 -24.56 -0.31 2.95
C MET A 56 -24.40 -0.34 4.48
N SER A 57 -25.49 -0.63 5.19
CA SER A 57 -25.49 -0.75 6.66
C SER A 57 -24.61 -1.89 7.20
N GLU A 58 -24.32 -2.88 6.39
CA GLU A 58 -23.42 -4.01 6.69
C GLU A 58 -21.99 -3.67 6.27
N ARG A 59 -21.80 -3.08 5.07
CA ARG A 59 -20.47 -2.68 4.57
C ARG A 59 -19.76 -1.73 5.52
N VAL A 60 -20.46 -0.75 6.09
CA VAL A 60 -19.85 0.22 7.05
C VAL A 60 -19.40 -0.44 8.36
N LYS A 61 -19.90 -1.64 8.69
CA LYS A 61 -19.52 -2.39 9.89
C LYS A 61 -18.33 -3.33 9.66
N MET A 62 -17.92 -3.52 8.40
CA MET A 62 -16.81 -4.43 8.06
C MET A 62 -15.49 -3.91 8.62
N ASN A 63 -14.65 -4.83 9.08
CA ASN A 63 -13.30 -4.52 9.54
C ASN A 63 -12.32 -4.51 8.37
N TYR A 64 -12.13 -3.34 7.75
CA TYR A 64 -11.22 -3.14 6.61
C TYR A 64 -9.74 -3.18 7.00
N ASP A 65 -9.40 -3.14 8.28
CA ASP A 65 -8.02 -3.26 8.76
C ASP A 65 -7.62 -4.74 9.04
N HIS A 66 -8.55 -5.69 8.90
CA HIS A 66 -8.27 -7.11 9.06
C HIS A 66 -7.76 -7.74 7.75
N PRO A 67 -6.75 -8.65 7.76
CA PRO A 67 -6.23 -9.29 6.55
C PRO A 67 -7.29 -9.95 5.66
N ASN A 68 -8.36 -10.49 6.23
CA ASN A 68 -9.45 -11.11 5.47
C ASN A 68 -10.29 -10.13 4.64
N SER A 69 -10.13 -8.82 4.82
CA SER A 69 -10.79 -7.81 4.00
C SER A 69 -10.22 -7.72 2.59
N MET A 70 -9.00 -8.24 2.39
CA MET A 70 -8.27 -8.17 1.14
C MET A 70 -8.50 -9.38 0.23
N ASP A 71 -8.59 -9.13 -1.07
CA ASP A 71 -8.51 -10.15 -2.12
C ASP A 71 -7.03 -10.43 -2.43
N ARG A 72 -6.42 -11.21 -1.57
CA ARG A 72 -5.00 -11.54 -1.65
C ARG A 72 -4.64 -12.33 -2.90
N ASP A 73 -5.53 -13.21 -3.33
CA ASP A 73 -5.26 -14.08 -4.47
C ASP A 73 -5.19 -13.27 -5.75
N LEU A 74 -6.11 -12.32 -5.94
CA LEU A 74 -6.08 -11.40 -7.08
C LEU A 74 -4.81 -10.50 -7.05
N LEU A 75 -4.45 -9.94 -5.89
CA LEU A 75 -3.23 -9.14 -5.76
C LEU A 75 -1.99 -9.95 -6.16
N ILE A 76 -1.86 -11.15 -5.63
CA ILE A 76 -0.71 -12.03 -5.90
C ILE A 76 -0.65 -12.43 -7.37
N GLN A 77 -1.81 -12.73 -7.98
CA GLN A 77 -1.88 -13.04 -9.40
C GLN A 77 -1.39 -11.84 -10.24
N HIS A 78 -1.89 -10.64 -9.97
CA HIS A 78 -1.47 -9.43 -10.67
C HIS A 78 0.03 -9.13 -10.51
N LEU A 79 0.59 -9.32 -9.31
CA LEU A 79 2.04 -9.14 -9.10
C LEU A 79 2.87 -10.14 -9.91
N LYS A 80 2.43 -11.40 -10.01
CA LYS A 80 3.09 -12.42 -10.84
C LYS A 80 2.99 -12.08 -12.32
N ASP A 81 1.82 -11.64 -12.78
CA ASP A 81 1.60 -11.26 -14.18
C ASP A 81 2.49 -10.08 -14.57
N LEU A 82 2.60 -9.06 -13.72
CA LEU A 82 3.49 -7.93 -13.94
C LEU A 82 4.96 -8.35 -13.99
N LYS A 83 5.40 -9.26 -13.11
CA LYS A 83 6.76 -9.83 -13.15
C LYS A 83 7.01 -10.61 -14.44
N ASN A 84 5.98 -11.21 -15.02
CA ASN A 84 6.04 -11.94 -16.29
C ASN A 84 5.84 -11.04 -17.52
N GLY A 85 5.74 -9.72 -17.34
CA GLY A 85 5.56 -8.77 -18.43
C GLY A 85 4.13 -8.70 -18.98
N THR A 86 3.13 -9.18 -18.24
CA THR A 86 1.72 -9.17 -18.61
C THR A 86 1.01 -8.00 -17.92
N ALA A 87 0.22 -7.24 -18.67
CA ALA A 87 -0.60 -6.16 -18.15
C ALA A 87 -1.76 -6.71 -17.30
N VAL A 88 -2.23 -5.91 -16.33
CA VAL A 88 -3.30 -6.27 -15.42
C VAL A 88 -4.36 -5.17 -15.33
N ASP A 89 -5.59 -5.54 -14.98
CA ASP A 89 -6.70 -4.61 -14.78
C ASP A 89 -7.00 -4.48 -13.28
N ILE A 90 -6.44 -3.44 -12.66
CA ILE A 90 -6.52 -3.19 -11.22
C ILE A 90 -7.93 -2.72 -10.87
N PRO A 91 -8.62 -3.35 -9.90
CA PRO A 91 -9.94 -2.91 -9.45
C PRO A 91 -9.93 -1.47 -8.94
N VAL A 92 -11.04 -0.76 -9.15
CA VAL A 92 -11.28 0.55 -8.55
C VAL A 92 -12.16 0.38 -7.32
N TYR A 93 -11.67 0.82 -6.16
CA TYR A 93 -12.38 0.76 -4.89
C TYR A 93 -12.96 2.13 -4.51
N SER A 94 -14.23 2.15 -4.12
CA SER A 94 -14.93 3.33 -3.61
C SER A 94 -14.92 3.36 -2.09
N TYR A 95 -14.27 4.35 -1.50
CA TYR A 95 -14.32 4.58 -0.05
C TYR A 95 -15.68 5.13 0.43
N VAL A 96 -16.49 5.69 -0.48
CA VAL A 96 -17.84 6.17 -0.18
C VAL A 96 -18.81 5.01 -0.11
N ASP A 97 -18.74 4.09 -1.08
CA ASP A 97 -19.65 2.96 -1.18
C ASP A 97 -19.15 1.72 -0.44
N HIS A 98 -17.93 1.77 0.10
CA HIS A 98 -17.27 0.66 0.80
C HIS A 98 -17.23 -0.64 0.00
N THR A 99 -17.04 -0.55 -1.32
CA THR A 99 -16.94 -1.71 -2.23
C THR A 99 -16.21 -1.34 -3.52
N ARG A 100 -15.95 -2.32 -4.39
CA ARG A 100 -15.46 -2.11 -5.75
C ARG A 100 -16.54 -1.45 -6.61
N THR A 101 -16.14 -0.55 -7.52
CA THR A 101 -17.07 0.15 -8.43
C THR A 101 -17.50 -0.70 -9.62
N GLY A 102 -16.86 -1.84 -9.85
CA GLY A 102 -16.98 -2.62 -11.09
C GLY A 102 -16.08 -2.15 -12.22
N GLU A 103 -15.46 -0.96 -12.08
CA GLU A 103 -14.46 -0.46 -13.01
C GLU A 103 -13.08 -1.03 -12.71
N THR A 104 -12.20 -1.01 -13.72
CA THR A 104 -10.79 -1.36 -13.58
C THR A 104 -9.90 -0.29 -14.19
N LYS A 105 -8.68 -0.21 -13.69
CA LYS A 105 -7.62 0.63 -14.25
C LYS A 105 -6.59 -0.26 -14.91
N HIS A 106 -6.43 -0.14 -16.22
CA HIS A 106 -5.41 -0.85 -16.97
C HIS A 106 -4.01 -0.42 -16.51
N PHE A 107 -3.17 -1.39 -16.15
CA PHE A 107 -1.81 -1.17 -15.67
C PHE A 107 -0.84 -2.03 -16.49
N THR A 108 -0.04 -1.35 -17.31
CA THR A 108 0.99 -2.01 -18.13
C THR A 108 2.21 -2.41 -17.29
N PRO A 109 2.94 -3.45 -17.67
CA PRO A 109 4.19 -3.83 -17.01
C PRO A 109 5.15 -2.65 -16.91
N LYS A 110 5.83 -2.56 -15.76
CA LYS A 110 6.82 -1.52 -15.44
C LYS A 110 8.10 -2.18 -14.96
N ARG A 111 9.23 -1.51 -15.12
CA ARG A 111 10.49 -1.98 -14.53
C ARG A 111 10.48 -1.89 -13.01
N ILE A 112 9.70 -0.92 -12.46
CA ILE A 112 9.55 -0.72 -11.02
C ILE A 112 8.07 -0.61 -10.70
N VAL A 113 7.60 -1.39 -9.74
CA VAL A 113 6.26 -1.29 -9.14
C VAL A 113 6.42 -1.01 -7.65
N ILE A 114 5.94 0.14 -7.21
CA ILE A 114 5.79 0.46 -5.79
C ILE A 114 4.40 -0.02 -5.36
N LEU A 115 4.37 -1.03 -4.52
CA LEU A 115 3.15 -1.52 -3.88
C LEU A 115 3.04 -0.90 -2.50
N GLU A 116 1.98 -0.15 -2.21
CA GLU A 116 1.79 0.49 -0.91
C GLU A 116 0.50 0.02 -0.25
N GLY A 117 0.57 -0.25 1.06
CA GLY A 117 -0.59 -0.71 1.83
C GLY A 117 -0.28 -0.98 3.29
N ILE A 118 -1.32 -1.23 4.08
CA ILE A 118 -1.15 -1.45 5.52
C ILE A 118 -0.88 -2.91 5.90
N LEU A 119 -1.28 -3.87 5.05
CA LEU A 119 -1.28 -5.30 5.36
C LEU A 119 -0.27 -6.12 4.52
N LEU A 120 0.54 -5.48 3.68
CA LEU A 120 1.37 -6.16 2.68
C LEU A 120 2.29 -7.23 3.28
N LEU A 121 3.00 -6.90 4.34
CA LEU A 121 3.95 -7.83 4.96
C LEU A 121 3.30 -8.88 5.87
N THR A 122 1.98 -8.85 6.03
CA THR A 122 1.25 -9.90 6.77
C THR A 122 1.10 -11.20 5.96
N ASP A 123 1.19 -11.13 4.60
CA ASP A 123 1.09 -12.29 3.71
C ASP A 123 2.48 -12.71 3.21
N GLU A 124 2.88 -13.94 3.49
CA GLU A 124 4.17 -14.49 3.08
C GLU A 124 4.36 -14.48 1.56
N ARG A 125 3.29 -14.73 0.80
CA ARG A 125 3.33 -14.76 -0.66
C ARG A 125 3.65 -13.38 -1.26
N VAL A 126 3.17 -12.31 -0.61
CA VAL A 126 3.52 -10.92 -1.00
C VAL A 126 4.98 -10.65 -0.67
N ARG A 127 5.47 -11.07 0.52
CA ARG A 127 6.88 -10.93 0.91
C ARG A 127 7.83 -11.64 -0.07
N GLN A 128 7.46 -12.84 -0.54
CA GLN A 128 8.27 -13.59 -1.52
C GLN A 128 8.33 -12.95 -2.91
N LEU A 129 7.33 -12.12 -3.26
CA LEU A 129 7.29 -11.41 -4.54
C LEU A 129 7.98 -10.04 -4.47
N ALA A 130 8.10 -9.44 -3.29
CA ALA A 130 8.77 -8.17 -3.10
C ALA A 130 10.29 -8.32 -3.18
N ASP A 131 10.94 -7.44 -3.94
CA ASP A 131 12.41 -7.36 -4.03
C ASP A 131 12.97 -6.47 -2.91
N ILE A 132 12.16 -5.52 -2.39
CA ILE A 132 12.45 -4.69 -1.21
C ILE A 132 11.18 -4.56 -0.38
N SER A 133 11.30 -4.80 0.92
CA SER A 133 10.23 -4.64 1.91
C SER A 133 10.55 -3.49 2.86
N VAL A 134 9.68 -2.50 2.91
CA VAL A 134 9.85 -1.28 3.73
C VAL A 134 8.73 -1.17 4.75
N PHE A 135 9.07 -0.99 6.01
CA PHE A 135 8.10 -0.65 7.06
C PHE A 135 8.26 0.81 7.49
N VAL A 136 7.18 1.58 7.40
CA VAL A 136 7.16 2.99 7.80
C VAL A 136 6.74 3.08 9.27
N ASP A 137 7.71 3.30 10.14
CA ASP A 137 7.57 3.30 11.59
C ASP A 137 7.38 4.73 12.13
N THR A 138 6.13 5.16 12.18
CA THR A 138 5.72 6.45 12.76
C THR A 138 4.95 6.17 14.05
N PRO A 139 5.22 6.88 15.16
CA PRO A 139 4.49 6.70 16.41
C PRO A 139 2.98 6.76 16.23
N LEU A 140 2.24 5.89 16.93
CA LEU A 140 0.79 5.72 16.75
C LEU A 140 -0.03 6.96 17.07
N ASP A 141 0.40 7.76 18.03
CA ASP A 141 -0.21 9.05 18.38
C ASP A 141 -0.15 10.02 17.20
N ILE A 142 0.99 10.11 16.53
CA ILE A 142 1.17 10.91 15.31
C ILE A 142 0.33 10.36 14.16
N CYS A 143 0.29 9.04 13.99
CA CYS A 143 -0.56 8.38 12.98
C CYS A 143 -2.04 8.69 13.24
N PHE A 144 -2.47 8.63 14.51
CA PHE A 144 -3.86 8.91 14.88
C PHE A 144 -4.24 10.37 14.61
N ILE A 145 -3.41 11.34 14.99
CA ILE A 145 -3.64 12.77 14.72
C ILE A 145 -3.79 13.02 13.21
N ARG A 146 -2.86 12.49 12.41
CA ARG A 146 -2.90 12.63 10.94
C ARG A 146 -4.13 11.97 10.32
N ARG A 147 -4.50 10.77 10.81
CA ARG A 147 -5.70 10.07 10.37
C ARG A 147 -6.95 10.86 10.70
N LEU A 148 -7.02 11.41 11.92
CA LEU A 148 -8.16 12.21 12.35
C LEU A 148 -8.36 13.42 11.44
N GLN A 149 -7.31 14.19 11.20
CA GLN A 149 -7.35 15.35 10.30
C GLN A 149 -7.80 14.95 8.89
N ARG A 150 -7.13 13.98 8.28
CA ARG A 150 -7.47 13.49 6.93
C ARG A 150 -8.92 13.00 6.82
N ASP A 151 -9.37 12.16 7.76
CA ASP A 151 -10.70 11.55 7.69
C ASP A 151 -11.81 12.58 7.92
N MET A 152 -11.56 13.64 8.69
CA MET A 152 -12.48 14.77 8.85
C MET A 152 -12.48 15.70 7.63
N GLU A 153 -11.31 16.11 7.14
CA GLU A 153 -11.18 17.13 6.09
C GLU A 153 -11.47 16.56 4.69
N GLU A 154 -10.96 15.35 4.39
CA GLU A 154 -11.04 14.77 3.04
C GLU A 154 -12.16 13.75 2.86
N ARG A 155 -12.62 13.10 3.96
CA ARG A 155 -13.63 12.03 3.92
C ARG A 155 -14.95 12.41 4.60
N GLY A 156 -15.07 13.63 5.11
CA GLY A 156 -16.29 14.16 5.72
C GLY A 156 -16.76 13.41 6.97
N ARG A 157 -15.87 12.72 7.67
CA ARG A 157 -16.22 11.93 8.86
C ARG A 157 -16.30 12.77 10.11
N SER A 158 -17.18 12.41 11.04
CA SER A 158 -17.22 13.06 12.36
C SER A 158 -16.05 12.62 13.24
N LEU A 159 -15.60 13.51 14.14
CA LEU A 159 -14.58 13.21 15.16
C LEU A 159 -14.88 11.91 15.90
N GLN A 160 -16.11 11.76 16.39
CA GLN A 160 -16.52 10.59 17.17
C GLN A 160 -16.43 9.31 16.34
N SER A 161 -16.89 9.33 15.08
CA SER A 161 -16.81 8.17 14.16
C SER A 161 -15.38 7.70 13.93
N VAL A 162 -14.41 8.64 13.80
CA VAL A 162 -13.00 8.28 13.61
C VAL A 162 -12.41 7.68 14.89
N ILE A 163 -12.73 8.25 16.06
CA ILE A 163 -12.27 7.75 17.36
C ILE A 163 -12.82 6.34 17.62
N ASP A 164 -14.10 6.13 17.39
CA ASP A 164 -14.75 4.84 17.64
C ASP A 164 -14.17 3.75 16.74
N GLN A 165 -13.98 4.02 15.46
CA GLN A 165 -13.33 3.07 14.54
C GLN A 165 -11.88 2.81 14.95
N TYR A 166 -11.12 3.84 15.33
CA TYR A 166 -9.74 3.66 15.76
C TYR A 166 -9.63 2.70 16.95
N ARG A 167 -10.53 2.84 17.93
CA ARG A 167 -10.57 1.96 19.11
C ARG A 167 -11.07 0.56 18.78
N ALA A 168 -12.10 0.46 17.94
CA ALA A 168 -12.76 -0.82 17.65
C ALA A 168 -11.95 -1.71 16.70
N THR A 169 -11.32 -1.15 15.67
CA THR A 169 -10.67 -1.92 14.62
C THR A 169 -9.23 -1.50 14.35
N VAL A 170 -8.97 -0.22 14.05
CA VAL A 170 -7.67 0.21 13.52
C VAL A 170 -6.51 -0.12 14.47
N ARG A 171 -6.60 0.29 15.74
CA ARG A 171 -5.56 0.03 16.74
C ARG A 171 -5.41 -1.45 17.08
N PRO A 172 -6.49 -2.21 17.35
CA PRO A 172 -6.39 -3.66 17.56
C PRO A 172 -5.75 -4.40 16.38
N MET A 173 -6.16 -4.10 15.15
CA MET A 173 -5.61 -4.75 13.95
C MET A 173 -4.15 -4.35 13.70
N PHE A 174 -3.78 -3.11 13.99
CA PHE A 174 -2.37 -2.70 13.94
C PHE A 174 -1.52 -3.56 14.88
N LEU A 175 -1.92 -3.69 16.15
CA LEU A 175 -1.17 -4.45 17.15
C LEU A 175 -1.12 -5.95 16.86
N GLN A 176 -2.21 -6.48 16.29
CA GLN A 176 -2.33 -7.91 16.01
C GLN A 176 -1.61 -8.34 14.73
N PHE A 177 -1.64 -7.53 13.68
CA PHE A 177 -1.19 -7.94 12.35
C PHE A 177 -0.07 -7.06 11.79
N ILE A 178 -0.23 -5.73 11.86
CA ILE A 178 0.67 -4.81 11.14
C ILE A 178 2.00 -4.67 11.88
N GLU A 179 1.98 -4.35 13.18
CA GLU A 179 3.19 -4.18 13.98
C GLU A 179 4.07 -5.45 14.01
N PRO A 180 3.52 -6.67 14.21
CA PRO A 180 4.33 -7.88 14.13
C PRO A 180 4.96 -8.12 12.76
N SER A 181 4.36 -7.62 11.67
CA SER A 181 4.90 -7.77 10.32
C SER A 181 6.17 -6.94 10.07
N LYS A 182 6.48 -5.98 10.94
CA LYS A 182 7.71 -5.16 10.87
C LYS A 182 8.98 -6.01 10.89
N GLN A 183 8.97 -7.17 11.55
CA GLN A 183 10.12 -8.09 11.58
C GLN A 183 10.51 -8.63 10.19
N TYR A 184 9.61 -8.56 9.21
CA TYR A 184 9.85 -9.03 7.85
C TYR A 184 10.30 -7.93 6.89
N ALA A 185 10.49 -6.70 7.37
CA ALA A 185 10.94 -5.59 6.55
C ALA A 185 12.48 -5.59 6.43
N ASP A 186 12.98 -5.37 5.20
CA ASP A 186 14.41 -5.15 4.95
C ASP A 186 14.85 -3.78 5.47
N ILE A 187 13.94 -2.79 5.43
CA ILE A 187 14.20 -1.41 5.83
C ILE A 187 13.07 -0.90 6.72
N VAL A 188 13.41 -0.34 7.88
CA VAL A 188 12.48 0.38 8.75
C VAL A 188 12.75 1.88 8.65
N ILE A 189 11.74 2.66 8.22
CA ILE A 189 11.86 4.10 8.02
C ILE A 189 11.08 4.84 9.11
N PRO A 190 11.77 5.48 10.09
CA PRO A 190 11.12 6.31 11.08
C PRO A 190 10.70 7.67 10.49
N ARG A 191 9.72 8.32 11.10
CA ARG A 191 9.24 9.69 10.78
C ARG A 191 8.50 9.82 9.44
N GLY A 192 8.21 8.73 8.75
CA GLY A 192 7.44 8.71 7.50
C GLY A 192 8.08 9.55 6.39
N GLY A 193 7.26 10.19 5.55
CA GLY A 193 7.69 10.96 4.39
C GLY A 193 8.57 12.17 4.66
N LYS A 194 8.78 12.55 5.93
CA LYS A 194 9.73 13.61 6.32
C LYS A 194 11.18 13.12 6.42
N ASN A 195 11.43 11.81 6.34
CA ASN A 195 12.78 11.25 6.44
C ASN A 195 13.49 11.26 5.07
N ARG A 196 14.01 12.40 4.68
CA ARG A 196 14.65 12.60 3.39
C ARG A 196 15.84 11.69 3.14
N ILE A 197 16.64 11.42 4.20
CA ILE A 197 17.80 10.53 4.08
C ILE A 197 17.36 9.11 3.75
N ALA A 198 16.36 8.58 4.46
CA ALA A 198 15.86 7.23 4.19
C ALA A 198 15.26 7.10 2.78
N ILE A 199 14.54 8.14 2.31
CA ILE A 199 14.00 8.18 0.93
C ILE A 199 15.15 8.12 -0.10
N ASN A 200 16.21 8.90 0.11
CA ASN A 200 17.37 8.89 -0.78
C ASN A 200 18.09 7.53 -0.78
N MET A 201 18.25 6.90 0.38
CA MET A 201 18.83 5.55 0.49
C MET A 201 17.98 4.49 -0.22
N LEU A 202 16.65 4.53 -0.02
CA LEU A 202 15.75 3.63 -0.71
C LEU A 202 15.84 3.80 -2.23
N LYS A 203 15.85 5.04 -2.71
CA LYS A 203 15.99 5.36 -4.13
C LYS A 203 17.32 4.83 -4.71
N ALA A 204 18.43 5.05 -4.00
CA ALA A 204 19.73 4.54 -4.41
C ALA A 204 19.75 3.00 -4.52
N GLN A 205 19.11 2.31 -3.58
CA GLN A 205 18.99 0.85 -3.62
C GLN A 205 18.15 0.38 -4.80
N ILE A 206 17.05 1.07 -5.12
CA ILE A 206 16.22 0.74 -6.30
C ILE A 206 17.03 0.88 -7.59
N LEU A 207 17.77 1.98 -7.75
CA LEU A 207 18.62 2.21 -8.91
C LEU A 207 19.74 1.17 -9.01
N HIS A 208 20.31 0.77 -7.86
CA HIS A 208 21.31 -0.30 -7.82
C HIS A 208 20.75 -1.63 -8.34
N LEU A 209 19.56 -2.04 -7.88
CA LEU A 209 18.90 -3.26 -8.35
C LEU A 209 18.57 -3.21 -9.84
N LEU A 210 18.17 -2.05 -10.36
CA LEU A 210 17.92 -1.87 -11.80
C LEU A 210 19.15 -2.09 -12.66
N ASN A 211 20.33 -1.76 -12.15
CA ASN A 211 21.60 -1.92 -12.87
C ASN A 211 22.16 -3.34 -12.80
N GLN A 212 21.62 -4.19 -11.90
CA GLN A 212 22.02 -5.60 -11.77
C GLN A 212 21.17 -6.55 -12.61
N LYS A 213 20.01 -6.13 -13.07
CA LYS A 213 19.07 -6.89 -13.90
C LYS A 213 19.10 -6.42 -15.35
#